data_389e8998d663a84e4fe9286149415b2a
#
_entry.id   389e8998d663a84e4fe9286149415b2a
#
_cell.length_a   1.000
_cell.length_b   1.000
_cell.length_c   1.000
_cell.angle_alpha   90.00
_cell.angle_beta   90.00
_cell.angle_gamma   90.00
#
_symmetry.space_group_name_H-M   'P 1'
#
loop_
_entity.id
_entity.type
_entity.pdbx_description
1 polymer ?
#
loop_
_entity_poly.entity_id
_entity_poly.type
_entity_poly.pdbx_seq_one_letter_code
_entity_poly.pdbx_strand_id
1 'polypeptide(L)'
;LETNSIYIYIPDEKLKIYGDLLRIITAQSMEYFSSRPKEHTQMILFCLDEFASFGKLQITEALRKLRKRHIRIMVLTQSLADLDMIYGKDERKAMLGNFKFTVLLGCKDTETQEYFSKMIGDKRSPLETDSNAKPQPIIKPADLAHLEQDLFVICDDGAIRLRKNFYFK
;
A
#
# COMPACT_ATOMS: atom_id res chain seq x y z
N LEU A 1 -1.91 -20.35 -17.99
CA LEU A 1 -2.04 -18.92 -17.57
C LEU A 1 -1.23 -18.61 -16.30
N GLU A 2 -1.05 -19.57 -15.39
CA GLU A 2 -0.38 -19.38 -14.09
C GLU A 2 1.15 -19.30 -14.17
N THR A 3 1.73 -19.62 -15.32
CA THR A 3 3.19 -19.55 -15.56
C THR A 3 3.64 -18.31 -16.32
N ASN A 4 2.72 -17.46 -16.74
CA ASN A 4 3.00 -16.28 -17.55
C ASN A 4 2.72 -15.00 -16.78
N SER A 5 3.47 -13.93 -17.08
CA SER A 5 3.18 -12.57 -16.63
C SER A 5 2.31 -11.88 -17.68
N ILE A 6 1.26 -11.20 -17.20
CA ILE A 6 0.36 -10.40 -18.04
C ILE A 6 0.57 -8.94 -17.66
N TYR A 7 0.89 -8.11 -18.64
CA TYR A 7 1.07 -6.67 -18.48
C TYR A 7 -0.05 -5.95 -19.23
N ILE A 8 -0.75 -5.07 -18.53
CA ILE A 8 -1.75 -4.18 -19.12
C ILE A 8 -1.22 -2.76 -18.95
N TYR A 9 -0.92 -2.11 -20.06
CA TYR A 9 -0.41 -0.75 -20.07
C TYR A 9 -1.42 0.18 -20.73
N ILE A 10 -1.74 1.27 -20.05
CA ILE A 10 -2.59 2.36 -20.56
C ILE A 10 -1.81 3.66 -20.35
N PRO A 11 -1.55 4.45 -21.41
CA PRO A 11 -0.94 5.76 -21.28
C PRO A 11 -1.78 6.69 -20.39
N ASP A 12 -1.13 7.53 -19.58
CA ASP A 12 -1.78 8.41 -18.58
C ASP A 12 -2.86 9.30 -19.21
N GLU A 13 -2.63 9.83 -20.38
CA GLU A 13 -3.58 10.64 -21.15
C GLU A 13 -4.88 9.91 -21.48
N LYS A 14 -4.84 8.58 -21.53
CA LYS A 14 -5.97 7.70 -21.85
C LYS A 14 -6.62 7.06 -20.61
N LEU A 15 -6.04 7.21 -19.45
CA LEU A 15 -6.57 6.61 -18.21
C LEU A 15 -8.01 7.07 -17.91
N LYS A 16 -8.34 8.34 -18.19
CA LYS A 16 -9.71 8.85 -18.00
C LYS A 16 -10.74 8.13 -18.88
N ILE A 17 -10.34 7.63 -20.04
CA ILE A 17 -11.23 6.95 -21.01
C ILE A 17 -11.31 5.45 -20.68
N TYR A 18 -10.18 4.85 -20.39
CA TYR A 18 -10.05 3.39 -20.24
C TYR A 18 -9.99 2.92 -18.78
N GLY A 19 -10.01 3.81 -17.79
CA GLY A 19 -9.94 3.45 -16.39
C GLY A 19 -11.06 2.50 -15.94
N ASP A 20 -12.29 2.73 -16.41
CA ASP A 20 -13.42 1.84 -16.13
C ASP A 20 -13.23 0.45 -16.74
N LEU A 21 -12.68 0.36 -17.94
CA LEU A 21 -12.36 -0.92 -18.58
C LEU A 21 -11.29 -1.67 -17.78
N LEU A 22 -10.23 -0.97 -17.37
CA LEU A 22 -9.17 -1.54 -16.55
C LEU A 22 -9.73 -2.04 -15.20
N ARG A 23 -10.61 -1.26 -14.59
CA ARG A 23 -11.31 -1.65 -13.35
C ARG A 23 -12.12 -2.91 -13.52
N ILE A 24 -12.89 -3.04 -14.61
CA ILE A 24 -13.72 -4.23 -14.91
C ILE A 24 -12.83 -5.45 -15.13
N ILE A 25 -11.78 -5.33 -15.94
CA ILE A 25 -10.84 -6.45 -16.19
C ILE A 25 -10.20 -6.90 -14.88
N THR A 26 -9.74 -5.97 -14.06
CA THR A 26 -9.11 -6.27 -12.76
C THR A 26 -10.09 -6.94 -11.81
N ALA A 27 -11.31 -6.40 -11.67
CA ALA A 27 -12.35 -6.97 -10.82
C ALA A 27 -12.75 -8.40 -11.25
N GLN A 28 -12.96 -8.62 -12.52
CA GLN A 28 -13.29 -9.94 -13.06
C GLN A 28 -12.14 -10.94 -12.88
N SER A 29 -10.90 -10.50 -13.08
CA SER A 29 -9.74 -11.34 -12.85
C SER A 29 -9.62 -11.75 -11.38
N MET A 30 -9.83 -10.82 -10.45
CA MET A 30 -9.84 -11.12 -9.01
C MET A 30 -10.96 -12.08 -8.64
N GLU A 31 -12.16 -11.90 -9.20
CA GLU A 31 -13.29 -12.81 -8.96
C GLU A 31 -13.02 -14.20 -9.52
N TYR A 32 -12.51 -14.31 -10.75
CA TYR A 32 -12.11 -15.59 -11.34
C TYR A 32 -11.11 -16.33 -10.43
N PHE A 33 -10.08 -15.66 -9.97
CA PHE A 33 -9.08 -16.28 -9.11
C PHE A 33 -9.58 -16.50 -7.66
N SER A 34 -10.65 -15.84 -7.23
CA SER A 34 -11.25 -16.07 -5.92
C SER A 34 -11.87 -17.48 -5.81
N SER A 35 -12.31 -18.06 -6.91
CA SER A 35 -12.85 -19.41 -7.01
C SER A 35 -11.79 -20.50 -7.16
N ARG A 36 -10.50 -20.13 -7.27
CA ARG A 36 -9.39 -21.06 -7.42
C ARG A 36 -9.35 -22.09 -6.29
N PRO A 37 -9.13 -23.39 -6.58
CA PRO A 37 -8.97 -24.41 -5.55
C PRO A 37 -7.85 -24.07 -4.56
N LYS A 38 -8.01 -24.41 -3.28
CA LYS A 38 -7.02 -24.11 -2.22
C LYS A 38 -5.73 -24.90 -2.37
N GLU A 39 -5.81 -26.05 -3.04
CA GLU A 39 -4.70 -26.96 -3.30
C GLU A 39 -3.66 -26.36 -4.25
N HIS A 40 -4.04 -25.34 -5.03
CA HIS A 40 -3.10 -24.59 -5.86
C HIS A 40 -2.16 -23.79 -4.98
N THR A 41 -0.90 -24.19 -4.93
CA THR A 41 0.16 -23.57 -4.13
C THR A 41 0.90 -22.46 -4.86
N GLN A 42 0.82 -22.40 -6.18
CA GLN A 42 1.48 -21.37 -6.98
C GLN A 42 0.95 -19.98 -6.61
N MET A 43 1.86 -19.08 -6.28
CA MET A 43 1.53 -17.72 -5.92
C MET A 43 1.21 -16.88 -7.15
N ILE A 44 0.15 -16.08 -7.07
CA ILE A 44 -0.19 -15.06 -8.05
C ILE A 44 -0.05 -13.69 -7.39
N LEU A 45 0.55 -12.74 -8.07
CA LEU A 45 0.64 -11.34 -7.66
C LEU A 45 -0.15 -10.45 -8.60
N PHE A 46 -1.12 -9.72 -8.05
CA PHE A 46 -1.68 -8.54 -8.69
C PHE A 46 -0.87 -7.32 -8.29
N CYS A 47 -0.24 -6.67 -9.26
CA CYS A 47 0.46 -5.41 -9.06
C CYS A 47 -0.36 -4.30 -9.71
N LEU A 48 -0.92 -3.40 -8.90
CA LEU A 48 -1.80 -2.31 -9.33
C LEU A 48 -1.05 -1.00 -9.14
N ASP A 49 -0.39 -0.55 -10.21
CA ASP A 49 0.29 0.73 -10.24
C ASP A 49 -0.73 1.85 -10.46
N GLU A 50 -0.47 3.05 -9.94
CA GLU A 50 -1.42 4.18 -9.96
C GLU A 50 -2.82 3.75 -9.49
N PHE A 51 -2.89 3.06 -8.34
CA PHE A 51 -4.10 2.40 -7.86
C PHE A 51 -5.33 3.32 -7.80
N ALA A 52 -5.15 4.60 -7.52
CA ALA A 52 -6.22 5.59 -7.54
C ALA A 52 -6.90 5.73 -8.92
N SER A 53 -6.17 5.47 -10.00
CA SER A 53 -6.69 5.58 -11.38
C SER A 53 -7.67 4.47 -11.78
N PHE A 54 -7.73 3.38 -11.00
CA PHE A 54 -8.70 2.29 -11.22
C PHE A 54 -10.12 2.65 -10.78
N GLY A 55 -10.30 3.78 -10.07
CA GLY A 55 -11.58 4.06 -9.42
C GLY A 55 -11.89 3.08 -8.28
N LYS A 56 -13.16 2.95 -7.91
CA LYS A 56 -13.55 2.14 -6.76
C LYS A 56 -13.56 0.64 -7.07
N LEU A 57 -12.56 -0.10 -6.57
CA LEU A 57 -12.49 -1.56 -6.54
C LEU A 57 -12.89 -2.09 -5.16
N GLN A 58 -13.52 -3.28 -5.10
CA GLN A 58 -13.86 -3.96 -3.83
C GLN A 58 -12.62 -4.63 -3.21
N ILE A 59 -11.56 -3.82 -3.01
CA ILE A 59 -10.23 -4.32 -2.67
C ILE A 59 -10.17 -4.94 -1.27
N THR A 60 -10.90 -4.39 -0.31
CA THR A 60 -10.92 -4.90 1.07
C THR A 60 -11.48 -6.32 1.13
N GLU A 61 -12.53 -6.60 0.37
CA GLU A 61 -13.10 -7.94 0.27
C GLU A 61 -12.16 -8.88 -0.49
N ALA A 62 -11.57 -8.39 -1.60
CA ALA A 62 -10.60 -9.13 -2.39
C ALA A 62 -9.38 -9.54 -1.55
N LEU A 63 -8.80 -8.66 -0.74
CA LEU A 63 -7.69 -8.97 0.16
C LEU A 63 -7.99 -10.13 1.10
N ARG A 64 -9.21 -10.20 1.66
CA ARG A 64 -9.62 -11.27 2.57
C ARG A 64 -9.83 -12.61 1.85
N LYS A 65 -10.47 -12.59 0.67
CA LYS A 65 -10.78 -13.81 -0.11
C LYS A 65 -9.53 -14.37 -0.76
N LEU A 66 -8.76 -13.55 -1.45
CA LEU A 66 -7.63 -13.95 -2.28
C LEU A 66 -6.43 -14.44 -1.47
N ARG A 67 -6.23 -13.90 -0.25
CA ARG A 67 -5.16 -14.35 0.65
C ARG A 67 -5.19 -15.87 0.90
N LYS A 68 -6.39 -16.43 1.05
CA LYS A 68 -6.59 -17.88 1.28
C LYS A 68 -6.34 -18.74 0.03
N ARG A 69 -6.13 -18.12 -1.13
CA ARG A 69 -5.90 -18.76 -2.43
C ARG A 69 -4.48 -18.58 -2.94
N HIS A 70 -3.54 -18.23 -2.06
CA HIS A 70 -2.16 -17.90 -2.42
C HIS A 70 -2.01 -16.73 -3.40
N ILE A 71 -2.95 -15.79 -3.36
CA ILE A 71 -2.93 -14.59 -4.19
C ILE A 71 -2.53 -13.41 -3.32
N ARG A 72 -1.65 -12.59 -3.84
CA ARG A 72 -1.17 -11.36 -3.21
C ARG A 72 -1.56 -10.17 -4.06
N ILE A 73 -1.82 -9.06 -3.40
CA ILE A 73 -2.13 -7.78 -4.04
C ILE A 73 -1.11 -6.77 -3.55
N MET A 74 -0.48 -6.10 -4.49
CA MET A 74 0.37 -4.94 -4.26
C MET A 74 -0.29 -3.75 -4.93
N VAL A 75 -0.47 -2.68 -4.19
CA VAL A 75 -1.01 -1.42 -4.70
C VAL A 75 0.02 -0.32 -4.51
N LEU A 76 0.16 0.55 -5.50
CA LEU A 76 0.98 1.73 -5.44
C LEU A 76 0.08 2.95 -5.56
N THR A 77 0.31 3.95 -4.70
CA THR A 77 -0.42 5.22 -4.69
C THR A 77 0.52 6.34 -4.28
N GLN A 78 0.22 7.56 -4.71
CA GLN A 78 1.07 8.71 -4.44
C GLN A 78 0.75 9.33 -3.07
N SER A 79 -0.51 9.31 -2.64
CA SER A 79 -0.94 9.89 -1.37
C SER A 79 -2.14 9.15 -0.76
N LEU A 80 -2.39 9.38 0.53
CA LEU A 80 -3.63 8.92 1.17
C LEU A 80 -4.84 9.74 0.70
N ALA A 81 -4.64 11.00 0.32
CA ALA A 81 -5.70 11.87 -0.17
C ALA A 81 -6.32 11.32 -1.46
N ASP A 82 -5.53 10.75 -2.37
CA ASP A 82 -6.03 10.12 -3.59
C ASP A 82 -6.96 8.94 -3.27
N LEU A 83 -6.60 8.16 -2.25
CA LEU A 83 -7.45 7.06 -1.78
C LEU A 83 -8.72 7.58 -1.09
N ASP A 84 -8.62 8.67 -0.31
CA ASP A 84 -9.77 9.26 0.37
C ASP A 84 -10.80 9.82 -0.61
N MET A 85 -10.38 10.35 -1.76
CA MET A 85 -11.26 10.81 -2.82
C MET A 85 -12.14 9.70 -3.40
N ILE A 86 -11.63 8.47 -3.44
CA ILE A 86 -12.30 7.33 -4.08
C ILE A 86 -13.07 6.49 -3.06
N TYR A 87 -12.47 6.23 -1.91
CA TYR A 87 -12.96 5.29 -0.91
C TYR A 87 -13.57 5.97 0.32
N GLY A 88 -13.17 7.22 0.59
CA GLY A 88 -13.43 7.87 1.87
C GLY A 88 -12.51 7.38 2.97
N LYS A 89 -12.37 8.18 4.04
CA LYS A 89 -11.40 7.95 5.12
C LYS A 89 -11.58 6.60 5.84
N ASP A 90 -12.81 6.19 6.08
CA ASP A 90 -13.07 4.97 6.85
C ASP A 90 -12.78 3.70 6.05
N GLU A 91 -13.17 3.66 4.77
CA GLU A 91 -12.87 2.52 3.90
C GLU A 91 -11.36 2.44 3.62
N ARG A 92 -10.67 3.57 3.41
CA ARG A 92 -9.21 3.61 3.31
C ARG A 92 -8.54 3.04 4.56
N LYS A 93 -8.97 3.43 5.76
CA LYS A 93 -8.42 2.87 7.01
C LYS A 93 -8.62 1.35 7.09
N ALA A 94 -9.82 0.88 6.77
CA ALA A 94 -10.11 -0.56 6.74
C ALA A 94 -9.25 -1.30 5.70
N MET A 95 -9.04 -0.70 4.53
CA MET A 95 -8.20 -1.23 3.48
C MET A 95 -6.74 -1.33 3.93
N LEU A 96 -6.15 -0.24 4.45
CA LEU A 96 -4.77 -0.21 4.93
C LEU A 96 -4.54 -1.23 6.04
N GLY A 97 -5.48 -1.41 6.97
CA GLY A 97 -5.41 -2.42 8.01
C GLY A 97 -5.46 -3.87 7.53
N ASN A 98 -5.82 -4.12 6.27
CA ASN A 98 -5.78 -5.46 5.68
C ASN A 98 -4.49 -5.77 4.91
N PHE A 99 -3.64 -4.78 4.65
CA PHE A 99 -2.31 -5.01 4.10
C PHE A 99 -1.34 -5.44 5.21
N LYS A 100 -0.57 -6.48 4.94
CA LYS A 100 0.45 -6.97 5.88
C LYS A 100 1.68 -6.07 5.92
N PHE A 101 2.01 -5.45 4.80
CA PHE A 101 3.16 -4.58 4.66
C PHE A 101 2.74 -3.26 4.01
N THR A 102 3.28 -2.18 4.56
CA THR A 102 3.23 -0.85 3.94
C THR A 102 4.66 -0.39 3.70
N VAL A 103 4.98 -0.03 2.46
CA VAL A 103 6.29 0.49 2.06
C VAL A 103 6.14 1.98 1.79
N LEU A 104 6.83 2.81 2.59
CA LEU A 104 6.84 4.25 2.44
C LEU A 104 8.13 4.71 1.78
N LEU A 105 8.03 5.19 0.56
CA LEU A 105 9.16 5.70 -0.23
C LEU A 105 9.39 7.20 -0.02
N GLY A 106 8.43 7.90 0.55
CA GLY A 106 8.37 9.32 0.81
C GLY A 106 6.95 9.84 0.58
N CYS A 107 6.60 10.96 1.19
CA CYS A 107 5.31 11.60 0.99
C CYS A 107 5.43 13.11 1.20
N LYS A 108 4.69 13.88 0.39
CA LYS A 108 4.77 15.34 0.42
C LYS A 108 3.60 15.99 1.17
N ASP A 109 2.44 15.35 1.19
CA ASP A 109 1.27 15.91 1.85
C ASP A 109 1.31 15.69 3.37
N THR A 110 0.87 16.69 4.11
CA THR A 110 0.97 16.75 5.58
C THR A 110 0.16 15.65 6.26
N GLU A 111 -1.04 15.34 5.74
CA GLU A 111 -1.91 14.31 6.36
C GLU A 111 -1.26 12.93 6.26
N THR A 112 -0.68 12.59 5.11
CA THR A 112 0.08 11.35 4.90
C THR A 112 1.32 11.30 5.79
N GLN A 113 2.06 12.42 5.92
CA GLN A 113 3.22 12.51 6.79
C GLN A 113 2.87 12.26 8.25
N GLU A 114 1.84 12.93 8.77
CA GLU A 114 1.38 12.75 10.16
C GLU A 114 0.90 11.31 10.41
N TYR A 115 0.15 10.76 9.47
CA TYR A 115 -0.36 9.40 9.56
C TYR A 115 0.79 8.38 9.69
N PHE A 116 1.77 8.44 8.80
CA PHE A 116 2.86 7.48 8.80
C PHE A 116 3.89 7.74 9.91
N SER A 117 4.14 8.98 10.30
CA SER A 117 4.97 9.28 11.47
C SER A 117 4.41 8.64 12.74
N LYS A 118 3.09 8.75 12.96
CA LYS A 118 2.40 8.08 14.07
C LYS A 118 2.44 6.55 13.96
N MET A 119 2.32 6.02 12.75
CA MET A 119 2.33 4.58 12.50
C MET A 119 3.71 3.96 12.69
N ILE A 120 4.78 4.68 12.38
CA ILE A 120 6.17 4.30 12.64
C ILE A 120 6.45 4.29 14.16
N GLY A 121 5.79 5.19 14.91
CA GLY A 121 5.81 5.19 16.37
C GLY A 121 6.84 6.12 16.98
N ASP A 122 6.94 6.04 18.30
CA ASP A 122 7.79 6.89 19.13
C ASP A 122 9.06 6.17 19.57
N LYS A 123 10.11 6.94 19.84
CA LYS A 123 11.35 6.44 20.43
C LYS A 123 11.06 5.93 21.83
N ARG A 124 11.43 4.68 22.11
CA ARG A 124 11.46 4.16 23.49
C ARG A 124 12.71 4.70 24.15
N SER A 125 12.54 5.61 25.12
CA SER A 125 13.65 6.03 25.97
C SER A 125 13.83 5.00 27.08
N PRO A 126 14.99 4.31 27.18
CA PRO A 126 15.24 3.35 28.26
C PRO A 126 15.46 3.98 29.62
N LEU A 127 15.59 5.32 29.71
CA LEU A 127 16.10 6.05 30.88
C LEU A 127 15.22 7.22 31.36
N GLU A 128 14.04 7.42 30.76
CA GLU A 128 13.16 8.49 31.24
C GLU A 128 12.35 8.02 32.46
N THR A 129 12.92 8.28 33.65
CA THR A 129 12.21 8.30 34.94
C THR A 129 11.27 9.51 35.08
N ASP A 130 11.28 10.45 34.14
CA ASP A 130 10.39 11.61 34.11
C ASP A 130 9.06 11.25 33.43
N SER A 131 8.04 11.07 34.27
CA SER A 131 6.65 10.80 33.86
C SER A 131 6.00 11.92 33.02
N ASN A 132 6.70 13.03 32.76
CA ASN A 132 6.24 14.20 32.00
C ASN A 132 6.92 14.39 30.65
N ALA A 133 7.86 13.56 30.25
CA ALA A 133 8.50 13.67 28.95
C ALA A 133 7.53 13.27 27.84
N LYS A 134 7.26 14.19 26.91
CA LYS A 134 6.41 13.88 25.74
C LYS A 134 7.11 12.86 24.84
N PRO A 135 6.43 11.80 24.40
CA PRO A 135 6.98 10.83 23.46
C PRO A 135 7.50 11.57 22.21
N GLN A 136 8.74 11.25 21.82
CA GLN A 136 9.33 11.80 20.60
C GLN A 136 9.18 10.83 19.44
N PRO A 137 8.64 11.24 18.28
CA PRO A 137 8.51 10.34 17.15
C PRO A 137 9.87 9.84 16.68
N ILE A 138 9.92 8.58 16.22
CA ILE A 138 11.12 7.99 15.60
C ILE A 138 11.55 8.82 14.39
N ILE A 139 10.58 9.30 13.63
CA ILE A 139 10.79 10.24 12.52
C ILE A 139 9.72 11.32 12.57
N LYS A 140 10.15 12.59 12.43
CA LYS A 140 9.21 13.71 12.37
C LYS A 140 8.40 13.66 11.06
N PRO A 141 7.12 14.09 11.05
CA PRO A 141 6.31 14.11 9.84
C PRO A 141 7.01 14.78 8.65
N ALA A 142 7.59 15.97 8.84
CA ALA A 142 8.26 16.70 7.78
C ALA A 142 9.46 15.97 7.18
N ASP A 143 10.17 15.14 7.95
CA ASP A 143 11.35 14.40 7.47
C ASP A 143 10.95 13.29 6.48
N LEU A 144 9.68 12.86 6.49
CA LEU A 144 9.14 11.87 5.54
C LEU A 144 9.07 12.40 4.10
N ALA A 145 9.11 13.73 3.90
CA ALA A 145 9.23 14.32 2.57
C ALA A 145 10.62 14.13 1.95
N HIS A 146 11.63 13.87 2.78
CA HIS A 146 13.04 13.87 2.42
C HIS A 146 13.69 12.48 2.55
N LEU A 147 12.95 11.41 2.33
CA LEU A 147 13.46 10.04 2.31
C LEU A 147 14.24 9.73 1.01
N GLU A 148 15.26 10.53 0.69
CA GLU A 148 15.97 10.46 -0.60
C GLU A 148 16.45 9.06 -0.95
N GLN A 149 17.27 8.47 -0.09
CA GLN A 149 17.84 7.13 -0.27
C GLN A 149 17.24 6.07 0.65
N ASP A 150 16.35 6.48 1.55
CA ASP A 150 15.77 5.60 2.55
C ASP A 150 14.29 5.32 2.26
N LEU A 151 13.82 4.24 2.82
CA LEU A 151 12.41 3.86 2.86
C LEU A 151 12.06 3.27 4.23
N PHE A 152 10.78 3.26 4.56
CA PHE A 152 10.27 2.51 5.70
C PHE A 152 9.43 1.33 5.22
N VAL A 153 9.62 0.18 5.83
CA VAL A 153 8.72 -0.98 5.75
C VAL A 153 8.02 -1.10 7.08
N ILE A 154 6.71 -0.98 7.07
CA ILE A 154 5.84 -1.04 8.26
C ILE A 154 5.05 -2.34 8.18
N CYS A 155 5.05 -3.10 9.27
CA CYS A 155 4.30 -4.34 9.43
C CYS A 155 3.81 -4.50 10.87
N ASP A 156 3.14 -5.63 11.19
CA ASP A 156 2.60 -5.90 12.52
C ASP A 156 3.68 -5.87 13.62
N ASP A 157 4.93 -6.22 13.28
CA ASP A 157 6.04 -6.27 14.23
C ASP A 157 6.73 -4.90 14.43
N GLY A 158 6.30 -3.87 13.70
CA GLY A 158 6.85 -2.52 13.78
C GLY A 158 7.33 -1.96 12.44
N ALA A 159 8.17 -0.93 12.50
CA ALA A 159 8.71 -0.25 11.34
C ALA A 159 10.22 -0.43 11.23
N ILE A 160 10.70 -0.71 10.03
CA ILE A 160 12.12 -0.89 9.72
C ILE A 160 12.53 0.16 8.68
N ARG A 161 13.61 0.88 8.92
CA ARG A 161 14.23 1.78 7.96
C ARG A 161 15.24 1.01 7.12
N LEU A 162 15.12 1.10 5.80
CA LEU A 162 15.97 0.43 4.83
C LEU A 162 16.48 1.44 3.78
N ARG A 163 17.55 1.10 3.07
CA ARG A 163 18.00 1.86 1.90
C ARG A 163 17.27 1.42 0.65
N LYS A 164 16.90 2.40 -0.20
CA LYS A 164 16.38 2.13 -1.54
C LYS A 164 17.46 1.48 -2.40
N ASN A 165 17.09 0.43 -3.11
CA ASN A 165 17.94 -0.18 -4.11
C ASN A 165 17.46 0.28 -5.50
N PHE A 166 18.17 1.25 -6.09
CA PHE A 166 17.83 1.75 -7.41
C PHE A 166 18.33 0.79 -8.48
N TYR A 167 17.48 0.47 -9.47
CA TYR A 167 17.84 -0.42 -10.58
C TYR A 167 18.79 0.25 -11.59
N PHE A 168 18.81 1.58 -11.60
CA PHE A 168 19.75 2.38 -12.38
C PHE A 168 20.89 2.83 -11.47
N LYS A 169 22.11 2.47 -11.80
CA LYS A 169 23.34 3.04 -11.26
C LYS A 169 24.21 3.45 -12.42
#